data_0de19a47d0b3fa3e436edba4c65e7864
#
_entry.id   0de19a47d0b3fa3e436edba4c65e7864
#
_cell.length_a   1.000
_cell.length_b   1.000
_cell.length_c   1.000
_cell.angle_alpha   90.00
_cell.angle_beta   90.00
_cell.angle_gamma   90.00
#
_symmetry.space_group_name_H-M   'P 1'
#
loop_
_entity.id
_entity.type
_entity.pdbx_description
1 polymer ?
#
loop_
_entity_poly.entity_id
_entity_poly.type
_entity_poly.pdbx_seq_one_letter_code
_entity_poly.pdbx_strand_id
1 'polypeptide(L)'
;MLNEIGLVGLGVMGKNIALNLSDKGVTIKSFNDSMKKLDDIKKEFSNEFIGYTNLEEFVESLETPKTILLMVPSGKATREVIERLADLLEEGSMIIDGGNSFYVDSIDNGKYLSEKSIHFIGMGVSGGEDGARNGPALMVGSDLSLETSLLDTLKNIAAKSEVECLGVYQGPGTGHFIKMVHNGIEYAEMQTIAEIYLILKNLNKTNEDMSNFFSSQTEKNKSSYLIEITSEILQKKDGDKFIIDQIKPVAQNKGTGRLTIQTSLELNVSIPSIAASYDARVQSSNQYTTKINQELISENISTKELSDALYFSRVCSMIQGLELISKFSNDEKYNISILDVLDNWSGGCIIRSNLLSELKKEFGESNDVFNLNTIFSTLNKNRASISNVLQITTKYNIPTPVLSASLNWFNNVTSVDNPSNMIQAQRDYFGRHKVQLIDSSNDINIDWD
;
A
#
# COMPACT_ATOMS: atom_id res chain seq x y z
N MET A 1 -13.77 18.41 -17.97
CA MET A 1 -14.21 17.08 -17.47
C MET A 1 -14.79 16.29 -18.62
N LEU A 2 -14.70 14.96 -18.55
CA LEU A 2 -15.39 14.05 -19.47
C LEU A 2 -16.91 14.21 -19.33
N ASN A 3 -17.65 14.08 -20.44
CA ASN A 3 -19.11 14.05 -20.43
C ASN A 3 -19.63 12.68 -20.01
N GLU A 4 -18.95 11.62 -20.45
CA GLU A 4 -19.30 10.23 -20.17
C GLU A 4 -18.06 9.36 -19.95
N ILE A 5 -18.25 8.19 -19.35
CA ILE A 5 -17.24 7.15 -19.21
C ILE A 5 -17.90 5.76 -19.26
N GLY A 6 -17.28 4.85 -19.99
CA GLY A 6 -17.62 3.43 -19.93
C GLY A 6 -17.08 2.79 -18.66
N LEU A 7 -17.85 1.90 -18.02
CA LEU A 7 -17.42 1.17 -16.84
C LEU A 7 -17.65 -0.33 -16.99
N VAL A 8 -16.59 -1.11 -16.76
CA VAL A 8 -16.69 -2.57 -16.67
C VAL A 8 -16.29 -3.02 -15.26
N GLY A 9 -17.22 -3.65 -14.56
CA GLY A 9 -17.01 -4.11 -13.20
C GLY A 9 -17.71 -3.26 -12.13
N LEU A 10 -18.87 -3.76 -11.69
CA LEU A 10 -19.72 -3.16 -10.65
C LEU A 10 -19.59 -3.88 -9.30
N GLY A 11 -18.36 -4.19 -8.88
CA GLY A 11 -18.04 -4.58 -7.51
C GLY A 11 -18.14 -3.39 -6.55
N VAL A 12 -17.82 -3.58 -5.26
CA VAL A 12 -17.89 -2.51 -4.24
C VAL A 12 -17.13 -1.27 -4.69
N MET A 13 -15.88 -1.40 -5.14
CA MET A 13 -15.06 -0.28 -5.57
C MET A 13 -15.58 0.37 -6.86
N GLY A 14 -15.89 -0.44 -7.89
CA GLY A 14 -16.35 0.07 -9.18
C GLY A 14 -17.67 0.82 -9.08
N LYS A 15 -18.63 0.30 -8.29
CA LYS A 15 -19.88 0.98 -8.01
C LYS A 15 -19.64 2.34 -7.34
N ASN A 16 -18.81 2.40 -6.30
CA ASN A 16 -18.60 3.64 -5.54
C ASN A 16 -17.80 4.70 -6.34
N ILE A 17 -16.83 4.29 -7.17
CA ILE A 17 -16.16 5.21 -8.13
C ILE A 17 -17.18 5.75 -9.16
N ALA A 18 -18.05 4.89 -9.69
CA ALA A 18 -19.08 5.31 -10.65
C ALA A 18 -20.06 6.31 -10.04
N LEU A 19 -20.50 6.10 -8.79
CA LEU A 19 -21.35 7.03 -8.06
C LEU A 19 -20.63 8.37 -7.82
N ASN A 20 -19.35 8.36 -7.47
CA ASN A 20 -18.54 9.56 -7.30
C ASN A 20 -18.44 10.36 -8.62
N LEU A 21 -18.16 9.68 -9.74
CA LEU A 21 -18.15 10.29 -11.08
C LEU A 21 -19.52 10.89 -11.45
N SER A 22 -20.60 10.15 -11.21
CA SER A 22 -21.97 10.59 -11.47
C SER A 22 -22.33 11.85 -10.68
N ASP A 23 -21.94 11.94 -9.41
CA ASP A 23 -22.17 13.15 -8.58
C ASP A 23 -21.41 14.38 -9.10
N LYS A 24 -20.40 14.17 -9.95
CA LYS A 24 -19.67 15.24 -10.65
C LYS A 24 -20.21 15.54 -12.05
N GLY A 25 -21.34 14.94 -12.42
CA GLY A 25 -22.03 15.19 -13.66
C GLY A 25 -21.60 14.33 -14.85
N VAL A 26 -20.77 13.29 -14.62
CA VAL A 26 -20.34 12.35 -15.67
C VAL A 26 -21.43 11.31 -15.90
N THR A 27 -21.84 11.10 -17.15
CA THR A 27 -22.74 10.01 -17.56
C THR A 27 -21.99 8.68 -17.47
N ILE A 28 -22.60 7.69 -16.81
CA ILE A 28 -22.02 6.36 -16.65
C ILE A 28 -22.74 5.37 -17.57
N LYS A 29 -22.00 4.83 -18.52
CA LYS A 29 -22.42 3.67 -19.31
C LYS A 29 -21.70 2.44 -18.79
N SER A 30 -22.44 1.37 -18.43
CA SER A 30 -21.80 0.24 -17.75
C SER A 30 -22.19 -1.10 -18.37
N PHE A 31 -21.19 -1.94 -18.57
CA PHE A 31 -21.37 -3.34 -18.95
C PHE A 31 -21.37 -4.25 -17.72
N ASN A 32 -22.38 -5.14 -17.65
CA ASN A 32 -22.42 -6.24 -16.68
C ASN A 32 -23.29 -7.38 -17.22
N ASP A 33 -22.89 -8.63 -17.00
CA ASP A 33 -23.63 -9.83 -17.47
C ASP A 33 -25.03 -9.97 -16.85
N SER A 34 -25.39 -9.20 -15.82
CA SER A 34 -26.66 -9.26 -15.12
C SER A 34 -27.45 -7.96 -15.24
N MET A 35 -28.52 -7.96 -16.04
CA MET A 35 -29.44 -6.82 -16.14
C MET A 35 -30.04 -6.46 -14.78
N LYS A 36 -30.43 -7.48 -13.98
CA LYS A 36 -30.96 -7.25 -12.63
C LYS A 36 -30.01 -6.41 -11.78
N LYS A 37 -28.71 -6.71 -11.82
CA LYS A 37 -27.70 -5.96 -11.06
C LYS A 37 -27.60 -4.51 -11.57
N LEU A 38 -27.69 -4.28 -12.86
CA LEU A 38 -27.69 -2.94 -13.47
C LEU A 38 -28.92 -2.13 -13.01
N ASP A 39 -30.11 -2.75 -13.02
CA ASP A 39 -31.36 -2.11 -12.60
C ASP A 39 -31.40 -1.79 -11.10
N ASP A 40 -30.87 -2.69 -10.28
CA ASP A 40 -30.78 -2.48 -8.82
C ASP A 40 -29.89 -1.29 -8.47
N ILE A 41 -28.78 -1.14 -9.17
CA ILE A 41 -27.79 -0.07 -8.91
C ILE A 41 -28.23 1.27 -9.51
N LYS A 42 -28.92 1.28 -10.65
CA LYS A 42 -29.34 2.49 -11.37
C LYS A 42 -30.02 3.53 -10.48
N LYS A 43 -30.79 3.08 -9.49
CA LYS A 43 -31.54 3.95 -8.56
C LYS A 43 -30.68 4.76 -7.62
N GLU A 44 -29.39 4.41 -7.50
CA GLU A 44 -28.42 5.08 -6.62
C GLU A 44 -27.69 6.24 -7.32
N PHE A 45 -27.79 6.33 -8.66
CA PHE A 45 -27.08 7.34 -9.44
C PHE A 45 -27.82 8.68 -9.45
N SER A 46 -27.07 9.77 -9.26
CA SER A 46 -27.55 11.15 -9.27
C SER A 46 -27.64 11.74 -10.68
N ASN A 47 -26.88 11.18 -11.63
CA ASN A 47 -26.89 11.54 -13.04
C ASN A 47 -27.24 10.32 -13.91
N GLU A 48 -27.17 10.45 -15.21
CA GLU A 48 -27.55 9.41 -16.14
C GLU A 48 -26.67 8.16 -15.98
N PHE A 49 -27.33 7.01 -15.82
CA PHE A 49 -26.74 5.68 -15.81
C PHE A 49 -27.44 4.79 -16.82
N ILE A 50 -26.66 4.21 -17.74
CA ILE A 50 -27.16 3.31 -18.77
C ILE A 50 -26.43 1.98 -18.67
N GLY A 51 -27.19 0.91 -18.46
CA GLY A 51 -26.65 -0.46 -18.32
C GLY A 51 -26.78 -1.27 -19.60
N TYR A 52 -25.77 -2.05 -19.91
CA TYR A 52 -25.70 -2.96 -21.07
C TYR A 52 -25.34 -4.37 -20.63
N THR A 53 -25.94 -5.38 -21.25
CA THR A 53 -25.58 -6.81 -21.07
C THR A 53 -24.88 -7.40 -22.27
N ASN A 54 -24.80 -6.67 -23.38
CA ASN A 54 -24.02 -6.99 -24.56
C ASN A 54 -22.82 -6.04 -24.64
N LEU A 55 -21.61 -6.60 -24.82
CA LEU A 55 -20.37 -5.83 -24.82
C LEU A 55 -20.22 -4.97 -26.06
N GLU A 56 -20.64 -5.48 -27.23
CA GLU A 56 -20.62 -4.76 -28.50
C GLU A 56 -21.53 -3.53 -28.43
N GLU A 57 -22.80 -3.69 -28.00
CA GLU A 57 -23.74 -2.59 -27.83
C GLU A 57 -23.23 -1.54 -26.81
N PHE A 58 -22.58 -2.00 -25.74
CA PHE A 58 -21.97 -1.11 -24.77
C PHE A 58 -20.88 -0.26 -25.42
N VAL A 59 -19.93 -0.88 -26.14
CA VAL A 59 -18.84 -0.16 -26.78
C VAL A 59 -19.36 0.78 -27.88
N GLU A 60 -20.30 0.34 -28.72
CA GLU A 60 -20.93 1.18 -29.76
C GLU A 60 -21.64 2.41 -29.18
N SER A 61 -22.19 2.31 -27.96
CA SER A 61 -22.90 3.41 -27.32
C SER A 61 -22.02 4.56 -26.86
N LEU A 62 -20.71 4.33 -26.68
CA LEU A 62 -19.76 5.31 -26.18
C LEU A 62 -19.36 6.33 -27.24
N GLU A 63 -19.17 7.59 -26.83
CA GLU A 63 -18.62 8.64 -27.70
C GLU A 63 -17.16 8.38 -28.06
N THR A 64 -16.78 8.72 -29.30
CA THR A 64 -15.41 8.59 -29.82
C THR A 64 -14.60 9.86 -29.52
N PRO A 65 -13.33 9.76 -29.05
CA PRO A 65 -12.62 8.54 -28.66
C PRO A 65 -13.15 7.95 -27.36
N LYS A 66 -13.34 6.63 -27.31
CA LYS A 66 -13.96 5.95 -26.17
C LYS A 66 -13.04 5.87 -24.98
N THR A 67 -13.55 6.15 -23.79
CA THR A 67 -12.82 5.99 -22.51
C THR A 67 -13.52 4.97 -21.63
N ILE A 68 -12.84 3.88 -21.27
CA ILE A 68 -13.41 2.79 -20.48
C ILE A 68 -12.57 2.55 -19.23
N LEU A 69 -13.22 2.61 -18.06
CA LEU A 69 -12.66 2.27 -16.76
C LEU A 69 -12.96 0.81 -16.41
N LEU A 70 -11.94 0.05 -16.12
CA LEU A 70 -12.05 -1.34 -15.65
C LEU A 70 -11.91 -1.38 -14.12
N MET A 71 -12.87 -2.01 -13.47
CA MET A 71 -12.86 -2.28 -12.02
C MET A 71 -13.12 -3.77 -11.75
N VAL A 72 -12.38 -4.62 -12.47
CA VAL A 72 -12.49 -6.08 -12.45
C VAL A 72 -11.38 -6.73 -11.60
N PRO A 73 -11.51 -8.01 -11.20
CA PRO A 73 -10.42 -8.72 -10.52
C PRO A 73 -9.15 -8.78 -11.37
N SER A 74 -8.00 -8.49 -10.75
CA SER A 74 -6.69 -8.45 -11.43
C SER A 74 -6.25 -9.80 -12.02
N GLY A 75 -5.29 -9.75 -12.93
CA GLY A 75 -4.70 -10.90 -13.60
C GLY A 75 -5.53 -11.37 -14.81
N LYS A 76 -5.82 -12.66 -14.87
CA LYS A 76 -6.49 -13.26 -16.04
C LYS A 76 -7.80 -12.58 -16.43
N ALA A 77 -8.64 -12.23 -15.45
CA ALA A 77 -9.93 -11.58 -15.72
C ALA A 77 -9.76 -10.21 -16.38
N THR A 78 -8.80 -9.38 -15.88
CA THR A 78 -8.47 -8.09 -16.49
C THR A 78 -7.97 -8.28 -17.91
N ARG A 79 -7.07 -9.24 -18.15
CA ARG A 79 -6.50 -9.52 -19.47
C ARG A 79 -7.58 -9.94 -20.49
N GLU A 80 -8.48 -10.85 -20.11
CA GLU A 80 -9.58 -11.30 -20.97
C GLU A 80 -10.53 -10.15 -21.37
N VAL A 81 -10.82 -9.24 -20.44
CA VAL A 81 -11.64 -8.05 -20.72
C VAL A 81 -10.92 -7.09 -21.65
N ILE A 82 -9.63 -6.83 -21.42
CA ILE A 82 -8.81 -5.97 -22.30
C ILE A 82 -8.76 -6.52 -23.72
N GLU A 83 -8.53 -7.81 -23.90
CA GLU A 83 -8.48 -8.45 -25.23
C GLU A 83 -9.81 -8.32 -25.99
N ARG A 84 -10.94 -8.59 -25.32
CA ARG A 84 -12.27 -8.44 -25.92
C ARG A 84 -12.58 -6.98 -26.29
N LEU A 85 -12.21 -6.02 -25.45
CA LEU A 85 -12.40 -4.59 -25.74
C LEU A 85 -11.48 -4.12 -26.88
N ALA A 86 -10.25 -4.59 -26.94
CA ALA A 86 -9.29 -4.21 -27.95
C ALA A 86 -9.70 -4.62 -29.39
N ASP A 87 -10.57 -5.62 -29.53
CA ASP A 87 -11.14 -6.04 -30.83
C ASP A 87 -12.36 -5.17 -31.24
N LEU A 88 -12.92 -4.38 -30.33
CA LEU A 88 -14.11 -3.55 -30.55
C LEU A 88 -13.81 -2.04 -30.56
N LEU A 89 -12.66 -1.64 -30.03
CA LEU A 89 -12.28 -0.23 -29.88
C LEU A 89 -11.53 0.26 -31.14
N GLU A 90 -11.84 1.49 -31.53
CA GLU A 90 -11.10 2.22 -32.54
C GLU A 90 -9.83 2.87 -32.01
N GLU A 91 -8.93 3.22 -32.92
CA GLU A 91 -7.71 3.99 -32.66
C GLU A 91 -8.00 5.27 -31.85
N GLY A 92 -7.14 5.60 -30.91
CA GLY A 92 -7.27 6.74 -30.01
C GLY A 92 -8.19 6.50 -28.82
N SER A 93 -8.89 5.36 -28.74
CA SER A 93 -9.65 4.98 -27.54
C SER A 93 -8.72 4.69 -26.35
N MET A 94 -9.28 4.72 -25.13
CA MET A 94 -8.52 4.60 -23.90
C MET A 94 -9.12 3.54 -22.97
N ILE A 95 -8.27 2.67 -22.41
CA ILE A 95 -8.61 1.77 -21.32
C ILE A 95 -7.86 2.20 -20.06
N ILE A 96 -8.60 2.42 -18.97
CA ILE A 96 -8.08 2.72 -17.64
C ILE A 96 -8.29 1.49 -16.78
N ASP A 97 -7.23 0.80 -16.36
CA ASP A 97 -7.31 -0.29 -15.39
C ASP A 97 -7.24 0.27 -13.97
N GLY A 98 -8.39 0.33 -13.27
CA GLY A 98 -8.51 0.75 -11.88
C GLY A 98 -8.49 -0.41 -10.88
N GLY A 99 -8.18 -1.63 -11.31
CA GLY A 99 -8.03 -2.81 -10.46
C GLY A 99 -6.79 -2.77 -9.56
N ASN A 100 -6.60 -3.83 -8.77
CA ASN A 100 -5.34 -4.03 -8.04
C ASN A 100 -4.39 -4.91 -8.86
N SER A 101 -4.14 -4.52 -10.11
CA SER A 101 -3.32 -5.26 -11.04
C SER A 101 -1.83 -5.25 -10.64
N PHE A 102 -1.12 -6.31 -11.00
CA PHE A 102 0.33 -6.30 -10.87
C PHE A 102 0.93 -5.37 -11.92
N TYR A 103 1.89 -4.56 -11.53
CA TYR A 103 2.45 -3.52 -12.41
C TYR A 103 3.07 -4.09 -13.69
N VAL A 104 3.64 -5.31 -13.64
CA VAL A 104 4.18 -6.00 -14.83
C VAL A 104 3.07 -6.34 -15.82
N ASP A 105 1.93 -6.85 -15.33
CA ASP A 105 0.76 -7.11 -16.20
C ASP A 105 0.28 -5.81 -16.88
N SER A 106 0.37 -4.68 -16.17
CA SER A 106 -0.01 -3.37 -16.72
C SER A 106 0.95 -2.88 -17.79
N ILE A 107 2.26 -3.10 -17.62
CA ILE A 107 3.26 -2.83 -18.67
C ILE A 107 2.96 -3.68 -19.91
N ASP A 108 2.69 -4.98 -19.74
CA ASP A 108 2.38 -5.89 -20.83
C ASP A 108 1.06 -5.53 -21.54
N ASN A 109 0.03 -5.14 -20.77
CA ASN A 109 -1.25 -4.69 -21.32
C ASN A 109 -1.10 -3.37 -22.08
N GLY A 110 -0.32 -2.42 -21.54
CA GLY A 110 -0.01 -1.15 -22.21
C GLY A 110 0.70 -1.38 -23.56
N LYS A 111 1.68 -2.27 -23.58
CA LYS A 111 2.38 -2.65 -24.82
C LYS A 111 1.43 -3.30 -25.84
N TYR A 112 0.62 -4.25 -25.41
CA TYR A 112 -0.35 -4.92 -26.27
C TYR A 112 -1.35 -3.94 -26.91
N LEU A 113 -1.87 -2.99 -26.13
CA LEU A 113 -2.84 -2.01 -26.59
C LEU A 113 -2.20 -0.94 -27.49
N SER A 114 -0.94 -0.57 -27.24
CA SER A 114 -0.22 0.39 -28.07
C SER A 114 -0.01 -0.13 -29.51
N GLU A 115 0.16 -1.45 -29.70
CA GLU A 115 0.23 -2.09 -31.02
C GLU A 115 -1.08 -1.97 -31.83
N LYS A 116 -2.19 -1.69 -31.14
CA LYS A 116 -3.52 -1.45 -31.71
C LYS A 116 -3.92 0.04 -31.71
N SER A 117 -2.98 0.94 -31.40
CA SER A 117 -3.23 2.40 -31.28
C SER A 117 -4.29 2.75 -30.22
N ILE A 118 -4.44 1.91 -29.19
CA ILE A 118 -5.32 2.12 -28.04
C ILE A 118 -4.47 2.55 -26.83
N HIS A 119 -4.89 3.57 -26.13
CA HIS A 119 -4.19 4.08 -24.95
C HIS A 119 -4.49 3.24 -23.71
N PHE A 120 -3.48 3.04 -22.88
CA PHE A 120 -3.62 2.34 -21.61
C PHE A 120 -3.14 3.17 -20.44
N ILE A 121 -3.92 3.16 -19.35
CA ILE A 121 -3.59 3.78 -18.07
C ILE A 121 -3.71 2.71 -16.98
N GLY A 122 -2.64 2.46 -16.24
CA GLY A 122 -2.70 1.67 -15.01
C GLY A 122 -2.95 2.59 -13.81
N MET A 123 -4.12 2.49 -13.19
CA MET A 123 -4.54 3.39 -12.12
C MET A 123 -4.75 2.66 -10.79
N GLY A 124 -3.83 2.83 -9.85
CA GLY A 124 -4.03 2.42 -8.47
C GLY A 124 -5.07 3.29 -7.76
N VAL A 125 -6.05 2.65 -7.12
CA VAL A 125 -7.10 3.32 -6.36
C VAL A 125 -7.00 2.92 -4.90
N SER A 126 -6.93 3.90 -3.98
CA SER A 126 -6.91 3.66 -2.54
C SER A 126 -8.01 4.42 -1.82
N GLY A 127 -8.42 3.92 -0.64
CA GLY A 127 -9.42 4.56 0.22
C GLY A 127 -10.54 3.63 0.68
N GLY A 128 -10.56 2.38 0.20
CA GLY A 128 -11.65 1.45 0.48
C GLY A 128 -12.99 1.90 -0.10
N GLU A 129 -14.09 1.39 0.43
CA GLU A 129 -15.43 1.73 -0.05
C GLU A 129 -15.75 3.20 0.12
N ASP A 130 -15.49 3.75 1.30
CA ASP A 130 -15.75 5.16 1.61
C ASP A 130 -14.89 6.10 0.77
N GLY A 131 -13.60 5.82 0.64
CA GLY A 131 -12.70 6.62 -0.21
C GLY A 131 -13.13 6.58 -1.68
N ALA A 132 -13.48 5.43 -2.22
CA ALA A 132 -13.98 5.30 -3.59
C ALA A 132 -15.24 6.17 -3.83
N ARG A 133 -16.11 6.25 -2.83
CA ARG A 133 -17.36 7.03 -2.89
C ARG A 133 -17.13 8.53 -2.73
N ASN A 134 -16.28 8.95 -1.81
CA ASN A 134 -16.20 10.33 -1.33
C ASN A 134 -14.89 11.04 -1.68
N GLY A 135 -13.89 10.33 -2.19
CA GLY A 135 -12.61 10.86 -2.61
C GLY A 135 -11.47 9.86 -2.38
N PRO A 136 -11.10 9.08 -3.40
CA PRO A 136 -9.94 8.18 -3.33
C PRO A 136 -8.62 8.93 -3.53
N ALA A 137 -7.52 8.31 -3.10
CA ALA A 137 -6.21 8.62 -3.65
C ALA A 137 -6.03 7.84 -4.97
N LEU A 138 -5.65 8.56 -6.03
CA LEU A 138 -5.50 8.03 -7.39
C LEU A 138 -4.02 8.07 -7.82
N MET A 139 -3.46 6.92 -8.16
CA MET A 139 -2.08 6.76 -8.63
C MET A 139 -2.11 6.37 -10.11
N VAL A 140 -1.93 7.33 -11.00
CA VAL A 140 -2.08 7.16 -12.45
C VAL A 140 -0.72 6.92 -13.09
N GLY A 141 -0.57 5.79 -13.77
CA GLY A 141 0.61 5.48 -14.58
C GLY A 141 0.29 5.56 -16.07
N SER A 142 1.02 6.40 -16.81
CA SER A 142 0.80 6.61 -18.25
C SER A 142 2.08 7.02 -18.97
N ASP A 143 2.28 6.56 -20.19
CA ASP A 143 3.32 7.07 -21.10
C ASP A 143 2.91 8.35 -21.84
N LEU A 144 1.65 8.73 -21.72
CA LEU A 144 1.07 9.86 -22.41
C LEU A 144 0.80 11.01 -21.45
N SER A 145 0.89 12.22 -21.95
CA SER A 145 0.27 13.37 -21.27
C SER A 145 -1.24 13.19 -21.29
N LEU A 146 -1.87 13.19 -20.11
CA LEU A 146 -3.31 13.05 -20.00
C LEU A 146 -4.03 14.24 -20.62
N GLU A 147 -5.11 13.97 -21.37
CA GLU A 147 -6.00 15.02 -21.84
C GLU A 147 -6.57 15.81 -20.67
N THR A 148 -6.75 17.12 -20.86
CA THR A 148 -7.26 18.04 -19.83
C THR A 148 -8.62 17.57 -19.29
N SER A 149 -9.51 17.06 -20.15
CA SER A 149 -10.82 16.55 -19.78
C SER A 149 -10.76 15.38 -18.80
N LEU A 150 -9.88 14.41 -19.05
CA LEU A 150 -9.66 13.27 -18.16
C LEU A 150 -8.98 13.72 -16.87
N LEU A 151 -7.93 14.52 -16.96
CA LEU A 151 -7.20 15.03 -15.80
C LEU A 151 -8.14 15.78 -14.84
N ASP A 152 -8.99 16.67 -15.37
CA ASP A 152 -9.98 17.39 -14.57
C ASP A 152 -11.01 16.45 -13.95
N THR A 153 -11.42 15.40 -14.66
CA THR A 153 -12.36 14.39 -14.12
C THR A 153 -11.73 13.65 -12.94
N LEU A 154 -10.47 13.18 -13.08
CA LEU A 154 -9.77 12.49 -12.01
C LEU A 154 -9.51 13.40 -10.81
N LYS A 155 -9.12 14.66 -11.01
CA LYS A 155 -8.97 15.66 -9.93
C LYS A 155 -10.26 15.89 -9.15
N ASN A 156 -11.39 15.92 -9.84
CA ASN A 156 -12.68 16.19 -9.20
C ASN A 156 -13.19 15.04 -8.34
N ILE A 157 -12.84 13.79 -8.67
CA ILE A 157 -13.23 12.61 -7.88
C ILE A 157 -12.19 12.25 -6.81
N ALA A 158 -10.95 12.72 -6.93
CA ALA A 158 -9.90 12.46 -5.97
C ALA A 158 -10.15 13.15 -4.62
N ALA A 159 -9.60 12.59 -3.56
CA ALA A 159 -9.55 13.26 -2.26
C ALA A 159 -8.79 14.59 -2.35
N LYS A 160 -9.13 15.50 -1.45
CA LYS A 160 -8.42 16.76 -1.26
C LYS A 160 -7.89 16.83 0.17
N SER A 161 -6.60 17.07 0.31
CA SER A 161 -5.96 17.47 1.55
C SER A 161 -5.39 18.89 1.38
N GLU A 162 -4.09 19.10 1.58
CA GLU A 162 -3.44 20.36 1.17
C GLU A 162 -3.40 20.50 -0.36
N VAL A 163 -3.38 19.37 -1.07
CA VAL A 163 -3.42 19.24 -2.53
C VAL A 163 -4.42 18.18 -2.95
N GLU A 164 -4.73 18.07 -4.24
CA GLU A 164 -5.48 16.94 -4.78
C GLU A 164 -4.65 15.64 -4.66
N CYS A 165 -5.26 14.59 -4.08
CA CYS A 165 -4.62 13.29 -3.92
C CYS A 165 -4.64 12.49 -5.24
N LEU A 166 -4.12 13.11 -6.29
CA LEU A 166 -3.95 12.57 -7.64
C LEU A 166 -2.47 12.66 -8.02
N GLY A 167 -1.79 11.52 -8.11
CA GLY A 167 -0.45 11.42 -8.67
C GLY A 167 -0.50 10.93 -10.11
N VAL A 168 0.23 11.60 -11.01
CA VAL A 168 0.38 11.17 -12.41
C VAL A 168 1.86 10.89 -12.65
N TYR A 169 2.16 9.64 -13.00
CA TYR A 169 3.53 9.13 -13.09
C TYR A 169 3.79 8.58 -14.49
N GLN A 170 5.03 8.69 -14.96
CA GLN A 170 5.43 8.13 -16.24
C GLN A 170 5.45 6.60 -16.18
N GLY A 171 4.99 5.95 -17.25
CA GLY A 171 4.96 4.49 -17.41
C GLY A 171 3.63 3.84 -17.06
N PRO A 172 3.10 2.92 -17.89
CA PRO A 172 1.76 2.36 -17.75
C PRO A 172 1.58 1.49 -16.50
N GLY A 173 2.67 0.94 -15.95
CA GLY A 173 2.65 0.13 -14.72
C GLY A 173 2.87 0.92 -13.43
N THR A 174 3.33 2.17 -13.50
CA THR A 174 3.83 2.93 -12.34
C THR A 174 2.74 3.21 -11.32
N GLY A 175 1.51 3.53 -11.75
CA GLY A 175 0.39 3.73 -10.82
C GLY A 175 0.08 2.49 -9.99
N HIS A 176 0.07 1.32 -10.61
CA HIS A 176 -0.12 0.05 -9.93
C HIS A 176 1.08 -0.34 -9.04
N PHE A 177 2.30 -0.02 -9.47
CA PHE A 177 3.49 -0.23 -8.65
C PHE A 177 3.42 0.59 -7.35
N ILE A 178 3.15 1.88 -7.43
CA ILE A 178 3.02 2.75 -6.26
C ILE A 178 1.88 2.27 -5.35
N LYS A 179 0.75 1.83 -5.93
CA LYS A 179 -0.36 1.24 -5.16
C LYS A 179 0.02 -0.09 -4.51
N MET A 180 0.79 -0.92 -5.17
CA MET A 180 1.28 -2.18 -4.61
C MET A 180 2.18 -1.93 -3.39
N VAL A 181 3.10 -0.98 -3.47
CA VAL A 181 3.98 -0.58 -2.35
C VAL A 181 3.16 0.03 -1.21
N HIS A 182 2.20 0.92 -1.53
CA HIS A 182 1.24 1.44 -0.56
C HIS A 182 0.57 0.29 0.24
N ASN A 183 0.10 -0.75 -0.44
CA ASN A 183 -0.52 -1.89 0.23
C ASN A 183 0.48 -2.69 1.10
N GLY A 184 1.74 -2.78 0.70
CA GLY A 184 2.81 -3.36 1.53
C GLY A 184 3.02 -2.60 2.84
N ILE A 185 3.10 -1.26 2.76
CA ILE A 185 3.18 -0.37 3.93
C ILE A 185 1.93 -0.52 4.82
N GLU A 186 0.74 -0.54 4.22
CA GLU A 186 -0.54 -0.77 4.91
C GLU A 186 -0.51 -2.07 5.73
N TYR A 187 0.01 -3.15 5.16
CA TYR A 187 0.14 -4.43 5.88
C TYR A 187 1.05 -4.31 7.10
N ALA A 188 2.19 -3.63 6.98
CA ALA A 188 3.13 -3.43 8.07
C ALA A 188 2.53 -2.51 9.17
N GLU A 189 1.82 -1.46 8.79
CA GLU A 189 1.16 -0.56 9.74
C GLU A 189 0.05 -1.27 10.51
N MET A 190 -0.81 -2.04 9.83
CA MET A 190 -1.86 -2.85 10.46
C MET A 190 -1.27 -3.87 11.43
N GLN A 191 -0.18 -4.55 11.05
CA GLN A 191 0.47 -5.54 11.92
C GLN A 191 1.13 -4.87 13.12
N THR A 192 1.80 -3.73 12.95
CA THR A 192 2.37 -2.95 14.06
C THR A 192 1.30 -2.57 15.08
N ILE A 193 0.14 -2.09 14.63
CA ILE A 193 -1.00 -1.76 15.49
C ILE A 193 -1.51 -3.02 16.20
N ALA A 194 -1.62 -4.15 15.51
CA ALA A 194 -2.06 -5.41 16.07
C ALA A 194 -1.08 -5.95 17.14
N GLU A 195 0.24 -5.75 16.95
CA GLU A 195 1.26 -6.12 17.95
C GLU A 195 1.14 -5.27 19.20
N ILE A 196 0.97 -3.96 19.08
CA ILE A 196 0.72 -3.06 20.22
C ILE A 196 -0.59 -3.42 20.94
N TYR A 197 -1.67 -3.73 20.18
CA TYR A 197 -2.91 -4.23 20.75
C TYR A 197 -2.69 -5.51 21.58
N LEU A 198 -1.94 -6.47 21.05
CA LEU A 198 -1.64 -7.73 21.75
C LEU A 198 -0.81 -7.49 23.02
N ILE A 199 0.16 -6.58 22.99
CA ILE A 199 0.95 -6.19 24.17
C ILE A 199 0.06 -5.59 25.23
N LEU A 200 -0.80 -4.63 24.88
CA LEU A 200 -1.74 -3.99 25.82
C LEU A 200 -2.70 -5.03 26.44
N LYS A 201 -3.18 -5.98 25.65
CA LYS A 201 -4.02 -7.09 26.13
C LYS A 201 -3.28 -7.94 27.18
N ASN A 202 -2.02 -8.27 26.93
CA ASN A 202 -1.18 -9.04 27.86
C ASN A 202 -0.69 -8.22 29.08
N LEU A 203 -0.78 -6.88 29.03
CA LEU A 203 -0.68 -5.97 30.18
C LEU A 203 -2.01 -5.85 30.96
N ASN A 204 -2.98 -6.73 30.67
CA ASN A 204 -4.32 -6.77 31.30
C ASN A 204 -5.10 -5.46 31.14
N LYS A 205 -4.92 -4.74 30.02
CA LYS A 205 -5.69 -3.54 29.70
C LYS A 205 -7.07 -3.91 29.17
N THR A 206 -8.08 -3.15 29.57
CA THR A 206 -9.45 -3.30 29.05
C THR A 206 -9.52 -2.77 27.60
N ASN A 207 -10.58 -3.13 26.87
CA ASN A 207 -10.81 -2.59 25.53
C ASN A 207 -10.95 -1.05 25.55
N GLU A 208 -11.50 -0.50 26.62
CA GLU A 208 -11.59 0.96 26.83
C GLU A 208 -10.21 1.58 27.05
N ASP A 209 -9.34 0.98 27.88
CA ASP A 209 -7.96 1.45 28.09
C ASP A 209 -7.17 1.41 26.77
N MET A 210 -7.34 0.34 25.98
CA MET A 210 -6.68 0.19 24.68
C MET A 210 -7.18 1.22 23.68
N SER A 211 -8.50 1.45 23.62
CA SER A 211 -9.09 2.51 22.80
C SER A 211 -8.53 3.89 23.18
N ASN A 212 -8.47 4.20 24.47
CA ASN A 212 -7.91 5.45 24.98
C ASN A 212 -6.42 5.61 24.63
N PHE A 213 -5.65 4.50 24.65
CA PHE A 213 -4.26 4.52 24.19
C PHE A 213 -4.16 4.94 22.72
N PHE A 214 -4.91 4.31 21.80
CA PHE A 214 -4.87 4.63 20.38
C PHE A 214 -5.43 6.03 20.09
N SER A 215 -6.51 6.45 20.74
CA SER A 215 -7.05 7.81 20.64
C SER A 215 -6.02 8.86 21.06
N SER A 216 -5.25 8.61 22.15
CA SER A 216 -4.20 9.52 22.60
C SER A 216 -3.04 9.72 21.59
N GLN A 217 -2.84 8.81 20.64
CA GLN A 217 -1.84 9.01 19.58
C GLN A 217 -2.29 10.12 18.62
N THR A 218 -3.59 10.24 18.36
CA THR A 218 -4.17 11.31 17.54
C THR A 218 -3.89 12.69 18.12
N GLU A 219 -4.08 12.87 19.42
CA GLU A 219 -3.81 14.12 20.13
C GLU A 219 -2.32 14.54 20.10
N LYS A 220 -1.42 13.57 19.97
CA LYS A 220 0.04 13.80 19.92
C LYS A 220 0.60 14.04 18.53
N ASN A 221 -0.24 14.37 17.54
CA ASN A 221 0.14 14.48 16.11
C ASN A 221 0.77 13.20 15.53
N LYS A 222 0.49 12.03 16.12
CA LYS A 222 0.89 10.72 15.63
C LYS A 222 -0.28 9.98 14.95
N SER A 223 -1.31 10.72 14.57
CA SER A 223 -2.53 10.18 13.97
C SER A 223 -2.25 9.49 12.65
N SER A 224 -3.00 8.42 12.41
CA SER A 224 -3.27 7.86 11.09
C SER A 224 -4.69 7.31 11.07
N TYR A 225 -5.24 7.18 9.87
CA TYR A 225 -6.56 6.58 9.68
C TYR A 225 -6.67 5.21 10.35
N LEU A 226 -5.66 4.36 10.23
CA LEU A 226 -5.66 3.04 10.87
C LEU A 226 -5.66 3.11 12.39
N ILE A 227 -5.00 4.09 12.99
CA ILE A 227 -5.02 4.32 14.46
C ILE A 227 -6.41 4.81 14.90
N GLU A 228 -7.00 5.73 14.14
CA GLU A 228 -8.33 6.28 14.42
C GLU A 228 -9.39 5.16 14.42
N ILE A 229 -9.48 4.39 13.34
CA ILE A 229 -10.45 3.28 13.27
C ILE A 229 -10.17 2.17 14.31
N THR A 230 -8.91 1.97 14.72
CA THR A 230 -8.57 1.01 15.77
C THR A 230 -9.21 1.42 17.10
N SER A 231 -9.17 2.71 17.45
CA SER A 231 -9.85 3.22 18.64
C SER A 231 -11.36 2.99 18.60
N GLU A 232 -12.00 3.20 17.44
CA GLU A 232 -13.44 2.96 17.24
C GLU A 232 -13.80 1.47 17.29
N ILE A 233 -13.00 0.61 16.64
CA ILE A 233 -13.18 -0.86 16.64
C ILE A 233 -13.19 -1.40 18.07
N LEU A 234 -12.29 -0.91 18.92
CA LEU A 234 -12.17 -1.38 20.31
C LEU A 234 -13.35 -0.98 21.18
N GLN A 235 -14.14 0.03 20.79
CA GLN A 235 -15.35 0.45 21.50
C GLN A 235 -16.62 -0.25 20.99
N LYS A 236 -16.57 -0.84 19.80
CA LYS A 236 -17.76 -1.42 19.17
C LYS A 236 -18.26 -2.66 19.90
N LYS A 237 -19.53 -2.63 20.33
CA LYS A 237 -20.21 -3.74 21.01
C LYS A 237 -21.40 -4.25 20.20
N ASP A 238 -21.71 -5.52 20.45
CA ASP A 238 -22.99 -6.16 20.12
C ASP A 238 -23.59 -6.67 21.43
N GLY A 239 -24.65 -6.02 21.92
CA GLY A 239 -25.12 -6.17 23.28
C GLY A 239 -24.02 -5.79 24.29
N ASP A 240 -23.72 -6.70 25.21
CA ASP A 240 -22.71 -6.50 26.26
C ASP A 240 -21.29 -6.93 25.85
N LYS A 241 -21.12 -7.50 24.64
CA LYS A 241 -19.84 -8.06 24.18
C LYS A 241 -19.15 -7.14 23.18
N PHE A 242 -17.86 -6.93 23.36
CA PHE A 242 -17.07 -6.25 22.35
C PHE A 242 -16.94 -7.12 21.10
N ILE A 243 -17.15 -6.52 19.92
CA ILE A 243 -17.07 -7.22 18.63
C ILE A 243 -15.68 -7.81 18.40
N ILE A 244 -14.62 -7.06 18.75
CA ILE A 244 -13.23 -7.50 18.56
C ILE A 244 -12.93 -8.84 19.25
N ASP A 245 -13.54 -9.09 20.40
CA ASP A 245 -13.36 -10.33 21.16
C ASP A 245 -14.10 -11.55 20.55
N GLN A 246 -14.98 -11.30 19.58
CA GLN A 246 -15.75 -12.34 18.87
C GLN A 246 -15.15 -12.67 17.50
N ILE A 247 -14.21 -11.85 17.00
CA ILE A 247 -13.57 -12.05 15.70
C ILE A 247 -12.51 -13.15 15.80
N LYS A 248 -12.54 -14.11 14.87
CA LYS A 248 -11.48 -15.13 14.77
C LYS A 248 -10.12 -14.47 14.47
N PRO A 249 -9.03 -14.94 15.11
CA PRO A 249 -7.70 -14.36 14.92
C PRO A 249 -7.03 -14.85 13.61
N VAL A 250 -7.69 -14.62 12.47
CA VAL A 250 -7.23 -14.99 11.13
C VAL A 250 -7.32 -13.78 10.23
N ALA A 251 -6.19 -13.36 9.69
CA ALA A 251 -6.12 -12.24 8.77
C ALA A 251 -6.00 -12.75 7.32
N GLN A 252 -7.00 -12.41 6.49
CA GLN A 252 -6.96 -12.73 5.06
C GLN A 252 -6.00 -11.82 4.30
N ASN A 253 -5.50 -12.27 3.15
CA ASN A 253 -4.71 -11.47 2.23
C ASN A 253 -5.30 -11.55 0.81
N LYS A 254 -5.11 -10.48 0.02
CA LYS A 254 -5.52 -10.40 -1.39
C LYS A 254 -4.33 -10.52 -2.37
N GLY A 255 -3.15 -10.92 -1.87
CA GLY A 255 -1.96 -11.16 -2.69
C GLY A 255 -1.04 -9.94 -2.90
N THR A 256 -1.49 -8.71 -2.70
CA THR A 256 -0.67 -7.51 -2.96
C THR A 256 0.58 -7.42 -2.09
N GLY A 257 0.50 -7.81 -0.81
CA GLY A 257 1.68 -7.87 0.07
C GLY A 257 2.75 -8.85 -0.43
N ARG A 258 2.34 -10.00 -0.99
CA ARG A 258 3.26 -10.95 -1.62
C ARG A 258 3.98 -10.32 -2.82
N LEU A 259 3.24 -9.62 -3.66
CA LEU A 259 3.81 -8.96 -4.84
C LEU A 259 4.82 -7.87 -4.45
N THR A 260 4.56 -7.10 -3.39
CA THR A 260 5.52 -6.12 -2.87
C THR A 260 6.85 -6.78 -2.44
N ILE A 261 6.77 -7.92 -1.75
CA ILE A 261 7.96 -8.65 -1.31
C ILE A 261 8.70 -9.25 -2.51
N GLN A 262 8.01 -9.89 -3.43
CA GLN A 262 8.60 -10.44 -4.65
C GLN A 262 9.37 -9.37 -5.42
N THR A 263 8.75 -8.22 -5.64
CA THR A 263 9.36 -7.09 -6.35
C THR A 263 10.57 -6.53 -5.57
N SER A 264 10.51 -6.48 -4.24
CA SER A 264 11.65 -6.01 -3.44
C SER A 264 12.89 -6.91 -3.58
N LEU A 265 12.69 -8.22 -3.70
CA LEU A 265 13.77 -9.18 -3.95
C LEU A 265 14.35 -9.01 -5.36
N GLU A 266 13.51 -8.80 -6.36
CA GLU A 266 13.92 -8.54 -7.75
C GLU A 266 14.73 -7.23 -7.87
N LEU A 267 14.33 -6.18 -7.15
CA LEU A 267 15.00 -4.89 -7.13
C LEU A 267 16.14 -4.79 -6.11
N ASN A 268 16.43 -5.86 -5.35
CA ASN A 268 17.43 -5.88 -4.28
C ASN A 268 17.23 -4.79 -3.21
N VAL A 269 15.97 -4.58 -2.78
CA VAL A 269 15.62 -3.63 -1.71
C VAL A 269 15.19 -4.39 -0.46
N SER A 270 15.70 -3.97 0.70
CA SER A 270 15.43 -4.61 1.99
C SER A 270 14.18 -4.03 2.64
N ILE A 271 13.10 -4.82 2.71
CA ILE A 271 11.81 -4.42 3.32
C ILE A 271 11.35 -5.38 4.43
N PRO A 272 12.20 -5.68 5.45
CA PRO A 272 11.92 -6.75 6.40
C PRO A 272 10.66 -6.50 7.25
N SER A 273 10.29 -5.26 7.56
CA SER A 273 9.06 -4.96 8.31
C SER A 273 7.81 -5.32 7.50
N ILE A 274 7.80 -5.00 6.21
CA ILE A 274 6.72 -5.35 5.30
C ILE A 274 6.66 -6.87 5.11
N ALA A 275 7.80 -7.53 4.94
CA ALA A 275 7.89 -8.98 4.80
C ALA A 275 7.37 -9.70 6.05
N ALA A 276 7.77 -9.27 7.25
CA ALA A 276 7.33 -9.82 8.52
C ALA A 276 5.80 -9.70 8.71
N SER A 277 5.19 -8.60 8.24
CA SER A 277 3.74 -8.41 8.32
C SER A 277 2.97 -9.40 7.44
N TYR A 278 3.47 -9.68 6.24
CA TYR A 278 2.88 -10.67 5.35
C TYR A 278 3.02 -12.09 5.93
N ASP A 279 4.21 -12.42 6.45
CA ASP A 279 4.46 -13.72 7.09
C ASP A 279 3.54 -13.95 8.30
N ALA A 280 3.35 -12.95 9.14
CA ALA A 280 2.39 -13.00 10.26
C ALA A 280 0.96 -13.33 9.80
N ARG A 281 0.50 -12.74 8.67
CA ARG A 281 -0.82 -13.08 8.09
C ARG A 281 -0.89 -14.52 7.59
N VAL A 282 0.15 -14.99 6.91
CA VAL A 282 0.24 -16.40 6.46
C VAL A 282 0.18 -17.34 7.68
N GLN A 283 0.95 -17.04 8.72
CA GLN A 283 0.94 -17.81 9.95
C GLN A 283 -0.43 -17.81 10.64
N SER A 284 -1.14 -16.69 10.66
CA SER A 284 -2.48 -16.61 11.26
C SER A 284 -3.51 -17.51 10.59
N SER A 285 -3.32 -17.80 9.30
CA SER A 285 -4.21 -18.66 8.51
C SER A 285 -3.87 -20.15 8.62
N ASN A 286 -2.68 -20.50 9.11
CA ASN A 286 -2.23 -21.88 9.29
C ASN A 286 -2.77 -22.47 10.59
N GLN A 287 -3.22 -23.72 10.54
CA GLN A 287 -3.67 -24.45 11.71
C GLN A 287 -2.51 -25.16 12.39
N TYR A 288 -1.76 -24.44 13.24
CA TYR A 288 -0.75 -25.05 14.09
C TYR A 288 -1.41 -25.75 15.27
N THR A 289 -1.05 -27.00 15.52
CA THR A 289 -1.62 -27.82 16.58
C THR A 289 -1.03 -27.53 17.95
N THR A 290 0.26 -27.18 17.99
CA THR A 290 0.95 -26.86 19.25
C THR A 290 0.65 -25.41 19.65
N LYS A 291 0.07 -25.26 20.83
CA LYS A 291 -0.19 -23.94 21.46
C LYS A 291 0.52 -23.86 22.79
N ILE A 292 1.23 -22.76 23.01
CA ILE A 292 1.86 -22.43 24.28
C ILE A 292 1.07 -21.29 24.90
N ASN A 293 0.63 -21.46 26.14
CA ASN A 293 -0.05 -20.38 26.85
C ASN A 293 0.89 -19.21 27.08
N GLN A 294 0.41 -18.01 26.75
CA GLN A 294 1.11 -16.79 27.08
C GLN A 294 0.80 -16.40 28.54
N GLU A 295 1.82 -15.96 29.23
CA GLU A 295 1.66 -15.40 30.58
C GLU A 295 1.37 -13.89 30.46
N LEU A 296 0.58 -13.36 31.40
CA LEU A 296 0.38 -11.91 31.50
C LEU A 296 1.68 -11.24 31.85
N ILE A 297 1.93 -10.10 31.23
CA ILE A 297 3.13 -9.28 31.51
C ILE A 297 2.99 -8.71 32.93
N SER A 298 3.93 -9.05 33.80
CA SER A 298 4.04 -8.51 35.16
C SER A 298 5.01 -7.33 35.27
N GLU A 299 5.81 -7.10 34.21
CA GLU A 299 6.74 -5.98 34.12
C GLU A 299 6.02 -4.72 33.60
N ASN A 300 6.52 -3.56 33.95
CA ASN A 300 5.94 -2.31 33.52
C ASN A 300 6.47 -1.91 32.13
N ILE A 301 5.56 -1.71 31.19
CA ILE A 301 5.82 -1.03 29.92
C ILE A 301 5.00 0.26 29.95
N SER A 302 5.68 1.39 29.87
CA SER A 302 5.00 2.69 29.92
C SER A 302 4.25 2.98 28.61
N THR A 303 3.19 3.78 28.69
CA THR A 303 2.46 4.30 27.52
C THR A 303 3.39 5.01 26.53
N LYS A 304 4.44 5.68 27.05
CA LYS A 304 5.44 6.34 26.21
C LYS A 304 6.25 5.33 25.39
N GLU A 305 6.73 4.26 26.00
CA GLU A 305 7.51 3.23 25.29
C GLU A 305 6.68 2.54 24.19
N LEU A 306 5.40 2.24 24.47
CA LEU A 306 4.50 1.69 23.45
C LEU A 306 4.25 2.69 22.32
N SER A 307 4.05 3.97 22.63
CA SER A 307 3.87 5.02 21.64
C SER A 307 5.12 5.22 20.77
N ASP A 308 6.31 5.17 21.39
CA ASP A 308 7.58 5.29 20.67
C ASP A 308 7.84 4.06 19.79
N ALA A 309 7.52 2.85 20.26
CA ALA A 309 7.65 1.61 19.47
C ALA A 309 6.69 1.59 18.26
N LEU A 310 5.43 2.03 18.47
CA LEU A 310 4.44 2.20 17.40
C LEU A 310 4.94 3.17 16.33
N TYR A 311 5.39 4.35 16.73
CA TYR A 311 5.93 5.36 15.81
C TYR A 311 7.17 4.84 15.08
N PHE A 312 8.12 4.25 15.82
CA PHE A 312 9.37 3.71 15.27
C PHE A 312 9.10 2.72 14.12
N SER A 313 8.24 1.75 14.36
CA SER A 313 7.95 0.69 13.39
C SER A 313 7.21 1.22 12.15
N ARG A 314 6.26 2.14 12.34
CA ARG A 314 5.55 2.80 11.24
C ARG A 314 6.50 3.60 10.34
N VAL A 315 7.41 4.37 10.94
CA VAL A 315 8.44 5.13 10.19
C VAL A 315 9.35 4.19 9.41
N CYS A 316 9.88 3.13 10.04
CA CYS A 316 10.72 2.15 9.35
C CYS A 316 10.00 1.50 8.16
N SER A 317 8.74 1.10 8.33
CA SER A 317 7.95 0.49 7.25
C SER A 317 7.69 1.46 6.10
N MET A 318 7.45 2.73 6.42
CA MET A 318 7.27 3.78 5.40
C MET A 318 8.56 4.01 4.61
N ILE A 319 9.71 4.18 5.29
CA ILE A 319 11.01 4.38 4.62
C ILE A 319 11.36 3.18 3.71
N GLN A 320 11.14 1.93 4.17
CA GLN A 320 11.34 0.73 3.37
C GLN A 320 10.49 0.74 2.07
N GLY A 321 9.24 1.14 2.17
CA GLY A 321 8.38 1.26 0.98
C GLY A 321 8.82 2.39 0.05
N LEU A 322 9.20 3.55 0.59
CA LEU A 322 9.69 4.68 -0.21
C LEU A 322 11.04 4.36 -0.87
N GLU A 323 11.93 3.61 -0.21
CA GLU A 323 13.17 3.10 -0.82
C GLU A 323 12.87 2.21 -2.03
N LEU A 324 11.87 1.33 -1.92
CA LEU A 324 11.45 0.48 -3.04
C LEU A 324 10.94 1.30 -4.21
N ILE A 325 10.19 2.40 -3.96
CA ILE A 325 9.73 3.32 -5.02
C ILE A 325 10.92 4.06 -5.64
N SER A 326 11.83 4.59 -4.83
CA SER A 326 13.03 5.29 -5.31
C SER A 326 13.90 4.38 -6.18
N LYS A 327 14.11 3.13 -5.76
CA LYS A 327 14.88 2.14 -6.51
C LYS A 327 14.22 1.80 -7.85
N PHE A 328 12.92 1.54 -7.86
CA PHE A 328 12.16 1.29 -9.08
C PHE A 328 12.24 2.48 -10.05
N SER A 329 12.06 3.71 -9.54
CA SER A 329 12.16 4.93 -10.33
C SER A 329 13.51 5.06 -11.04
N ASN A 330 14.60 4.74 -10.34
CA ASN A 330 15.96 4.83 -10.88
C ASN A 330 16.24 3.75 -11.93
N ASP A 331 15.82 2.50 -11.67
CA ASP A 331 16.08 1.37 -12.56
C ASP A 331 15.30 1.49 -13.87
N GLU A 332 14.03 1.90 -13.80
CA GLU A 332 13.14 2.09 -14.96
C GLU A 332 13.24 3.49 -15.58
N LYS A 333 13.97 4.41 -14.96
CA LYS A 333 14.12 5.81 -15.39
C LYS A 333 12.82 6.60 -15.50
N TYR A 334 11.83 6.28 -14.63
CA TYR A 334 10.53 6.94 -14.63
C TYR A 334 10.51 8.28 -13.88
N ASN A 335 11.59 8.67 -13.23
CA ASN A 335 11.72 9.94 -12.52
C ASN A 335 10.56 10.24 -11.54
N ILE A 336 10.20 9.26 -10.72
CA ILE A 336 9.13 9.39 -9.72
C ILE A 336 9.62 10.29 -8.59
N SER A 337 8.90 11.37 -8.31
CA SER A 337 9.14 12.22 -7.15
C SER A 337 8.53 11.58 -5.90
N ILE A 338 9.33 11.37 -4.85
CA ILE A 338 8.83 10.89 -3.55
C ILE A 338 7.87 11.91 -2.92
N LEU A 339 8.10 13.21 -3.11
CA LEU A 339 7.19 14.25 -2.64
C LEU A 339 5.80 14.11 -3.27
N ASP A 340 5.72 13.85 -4.58
CA ASP A 340 4.44 13.66 -5.27
C ASP A 340 3.72 12.40 -4.76
N VAL A 341 4.46 11.35 -4.41
CA VAL A 341 3.90 10.13 -3.79
C VAL A 341 3.34 10.45 -2.40
N LEU A 342 4.07 11.19 -1.57
CA LEU A 342 3.61 11.59 -0.24
C LEU A 342 2.39 12.52 -0.31
N ASP A 343 2.35 13.43 -1.28
CA ASP A 343 1.20 14.28 -1.55
C ASP A 343 -0.02 13.47 -1.98
N ASN A 344 0.18 12.53 -2.89
CA ASN A 344 -0.88 11.62 -3.32
C ASN A 344 -1.48 10.80 -2.16
N TRP A 345 -0.67 10.38 -1.20
CA TRP A 345 -1.11 9.58 -0.06
C TRP A 345 -1.63 10.41 1.13
N SER A 346 -1.57 11.74 1.07
CA SER A 346 -1.92 12.64 2.17
C SER A 346 -3.41 12.64 2.54
N GLY A 347 -4.29 12.20 1.63
CA GLY A 347 -5.73 12.06 1.85
C GLY A 347 -6.33 10.91 1.07
N GLY A 348 -7.56 10.52 1.40
CA GLY A 348 -8.33 9.52 0.65
C GLY A 348 -7.74 8.11 0.61
N CYS A 349 -6.62 7.83 1.22
CA CYS A 349 -5.99 6.51 1.24
C CYS A 349 -5.97 5.88 2.65
N ILE A 350 -5.70 4.58 2.72
CA ILE A 350 -5.70 3.84 3.99
C ILE A 350 -4.50 4.19 4.89
N ILE A 351 -3.36 4.57 4.31
CA ILE A 351 -2.13 4.92 5.07
C ILE A 351 -1.98 6.41 5.32
N ARG A 352 -3.03 7.22 5.05
CA ARG A 352 -2.99 8.66 5.35
C ARG A 352 -2.68 8.91 6.81
N SER A 353 -1.72 9.79 7.07
CA SER A 353 -1.22 10.03 8.42
C SER A 353 -0.41 11.32 8.51
N ASN A 354 -0.26 11.86 9.73
CA ASN A 354 0.61 13.00 9.99
C ASN A 354 2.10 12.71 9.70
N LEU A 355 2.49 11.42 9.72
CA LEU A 355 3.83 10.98 9.35
C LEU A 355 4.22 11.40 7.92
N LEU A 356 3.28 11.40 6.98
CA LEU A 356 3.54 11.83 5.61
C LEU A 356 3.97 13.30 5.54
N SER A 357 3.33 14.17 6.35
CA SER A 357 3.71 15.58 6.45
C SER A 357 5.06 15.78 7.14
N GLU A 358 5.44 14.93 8.10
CA GLU A 358 6.77 14.94 8.71
C GLU A 358 7.85 14.57 7.69
N LEU A 359 7.62 13.51 6.92
CA LEU A 359 8.54 13.07 5.86
C LEU A 359 8.69 14.12 4.76
N LYS A 360 7.60 14.72 4.29
CA LYS A 360 7.63 15.79 3.27
C LYS A 360 8.57 16.93 3.66
N LYS A 361 8.60 17.33 4.93
CA LYS A 361 9.48 18.41 5.40
C LYS A 361 10.96 18.08 5.31
N GLU A 362 11.32 16.81 5.35
CA GLU A 362 12.70 16.32 5.34
C GLU A 362 13.22 16.01 3.93
N PHE A 363 12.35 15.52 3.03
CA PHE A 363 12.79 15.07 1.70
C PHE A 363 13.32 16.21 0.82
N GLY A 364 12.80 17.44 0.92
CA GLY A 364 13.17 18.52 0.02
C GLY A 364 13.05 18.07 -1.45
N GLU A 365 14.06 18.41 -2.29
CA GLU A 365 14.13 17.98 -3.69
C GLU A 365 14.84 16.62 -3.90
N SER A 366 15.35 16.00 -2.83
CA SER A 366 16.07 14.74 -2.90
C SER A 366 15.12 13.56 -2.78
N ASN A 367 15.30 12.55 -3.65
CA ASN A 367 14.63 11.24 -3.51
C ASN A 367 15.42 10.25 -2.64
N ASP A 368 16.46 10.70 -1.93
CA ASP A 368 17.28 9.85 -1.07
C ASP A 368 16.60 9.65 0.29
N VAL A 369 16.03 8.46 0.47
CA VAL A 369 15.30 8.06 1.68
C VAL A 369 16.20 7.89 2.91
N PHE A 370 17.52 7.86 2.75
CA PHE A 370 18.47 7.76 3.84
C PHE A 370 19.02 9.13 4.29
N ASN A 371 18.67 10.20 3.59
CA ASN A 371 19.05 11.57 3.97
C ASN A 371 18.01 12.27 4.85
N LEU A 372 17.29 11.51 5.68
CA LEU A 372 16.24 11.99 6.59
C LEU A 372 16.81 12.18 8.00
N ASN A 373 17.71 13.14 8.19
CA ASN A 373 18.52 13.31 9.39
C ASN A 373 17.69 13.49 10.68
N THR A 374 16.64 14.30 10.65
CA THR A 374 15.78 14.54 11.84
C THR A 374 14.97 13.29 12.18
N ILE A 375 14.45 12.58 11.16
CA ILE A 375 13.72 11.33 11.32
C ILE A 375 14.63 10.26 11.93
N PHE A 376 15.82 10.01 11.35
CA PHE A 376 16.78 9.05 11.88
C PHE A 376 17.25 9.40 13.29
N SER A 377 17.45 10.69 13.60
CA SER A 377 17.75 11.15 14.97
C SER A 377 16.60 10.84 15.93
N THR A 378 15.34 11.03 15.50
CA THR A 378 14.16 10.72 16.31
C THR A 378 14.02 9.21 16.54
N LEU A 379 14.23 8.37 15.50
CA LEU A 379 14.27 6.92 15.65
C LEU A 379 15.36 6.49 16.63
N ASN A 380 16.55 7.07 16.55
CA ASN A 380 17.65 6.74 17.48
C ASN A 380 17.31 7.09 18.93
N LYS A 381 16.60 8.20 19.19
CA LYS A 381 16.10 8.53 20.53
C LYS A 381 15.07 7.53 21.04
N ASN A 382 14.22 7.00 20.14
CA ASN A 382 13.18 6.05 20.50
C ASN A 382 13.70 4.60 20.57
N ARG A 383 14.96 4.34 20.15
CA ARG A 383 15.55 3.01 20.12
C ARG A 383 15.54 2.28 21.47
N ALA A 384 15.77 3.01 22.56
CA ALA A 384 15.71 2.42 23.91
C ALA A 384 14.31 1.95 24.26
N SER A 385 13.27 2.73 23.91
CA SER A 385 11.86 2.40 24.15
C SER A 385 11.46 1.10 23.44
N ILE A 386 11.69 1.01 22.14
CA ILE A 386 11.35 -0.22 21.38
C ILE A 386 12.19 -1.42 21.84
N SER A 387 13.48 -1.22 22.20
CA SER A 387 14.32 -2.31 22.72
C SER A 387 13.77 -2.87 24.02
N ASN A 388 13.33 -2.01 24.94
CA ASN A 388 12.72 -2.46 26.21
C ASN A 388 11.40 -3.20 25.97
N VAL A 389 10.54 -2.69 25.08
CA VAL A 389 9.31 -3.39 24.68
C VAL A 389 9.62 -4.78 24.17
N LEU A 390 10.60 -4.93 23.26
CA LEU A 390 10.98 -6.23 22.66
C LEU A 390 11.62 -7.19 23.69
N GLN A 391 12.42 -6.70 24.63
CA GLN A 391 12.98 -7.54 25.69
C GLN A 391 11.86 -8.14 26.54
N ILE A 392 10.89 -7.35 26.95
CA ILE A 392 9.76 -7.82 27.74
C ILE A 392 8.87 -8.76 26.93
N THR A 393 8.49 -8.40 25.72
CA THR A 393 7.61 -9.26 24.89
C THR A 393 8.25 -10.62 24.59
N THR A 394 9.57 -10.65 24.34
CA THR A 394 10.32 -11.90 24.13
C THR A 394 10.29 -12.77 25.38
N LYS A 395 10.51 -12.19 26.56
CA LYS A 395 10.48 -12.92 27.84
C LYS A 395 9.12 -13.57 28.11
N TYR A 396 8.03 -12.92 27.71
CA TYR A 396 6.64 -13.40 27.90
C TYR A 396 6.07 -14.15 26.69
N ASN A 397 6.88 -14.51 25.70
CA ASN A 397 6.48 -15.24 24.48
C ASN A 397 5.39 -14.52 23.67
N ILE A 398 5.39 -13.18 23.65
CA ILE A 398 4.45 -12.38 22.88
C ILE A 398 5.06 -12.10 21.50
N PRO A 399 4.41 -12.54 20.39
CA PRO A 399 4.96 -12.34 19.06
C PRO A 399 4.88 -10.88 18.62
N THR A 400 6.03 -10.35 18.20
CA THR A 400 6.18 -8.96 17.73
C THR A 400 7.06 -8.92 16.47
N PRO A 401 6.66 -9.63 15.38
CA PRO A 401 7.52 -9.80 14.22
C PRO A 401 7.86 -8.46 13.52
N VAL A 402 6.92 -7.53 13.38
CA VAL A 402 7.17 -6.26 12.68
C VAL A 402 7.97 -5.29 13.54
N LEU A 403 7.68 -5.19 14.85
CA LEU A 403 8.49 -4.38 15.78
C LEU A 403 9.94 -4.87 15.78
N SER A 404 10.16 -6.19 15.85
CA SER A 404 11.49 -6.82 15.83
C SER A 404 12.22 -6.56 14.51
N ALA A 405 11.53 -6.74 13.38
CA ALA A 405 12.11 -6.52 12.06
C ALA A 405 12.49 -5.03 11.86
N SER A 406 11.66 -4.11 12.35
CA SER A 406 11.92 -2.67 12.27
C SER A 406 13.17 -2.26 13.06
N LEU A 407 13.31 -2.73 14.29
CA LEU A 407 14.49 -2.44 15.09
C LEU A 407 15.76 -3.03 14.48
N ASN A 408 15.71 -4.29 14.00
CA ASN A 408 16.85 -4.93 13.35
C ASN A 408 17.25 -4.23 12.05
N TRP A 409 16.29 -3.84 11.22
CA TRP A 409 16.55 -3.05 10.01
C TRP A 409 17.23 -1.72 10.34
N PHE A 410 16.69 -0.96 11.29
CA PHE A 410 17.25 0.32 11.71
C PHE A 410 18.68 0.16 12.25
N ASN A 411 18.93 -0.84 13.12
CA ASN A 411 20.26 -1.12 13.63
C ASN A 411 21.24 -1.46 12.49
N ASN A 412 20.80 -2.23 11.50
CA ASN A 412 21.66 -2.63 10.38
C ASN A 412 22.03 -1.45 9.48
N VAL A 413 21.06 -0.58 9.14
CA VAL A 413 21.32 0.57 8.25
C VAL A 413 22.07 1.72 8.94
N THR A 414 22.10 1.75 10.29
CA THR A 414 22.81 2.78 11.07
C THR A 414 24.07 2.29 11.74
N SER A 415 24.40 0.99 11.63
CA SER A 415 25.60 0.42 12.23
C SER A 415 26.84 0.77 11.42
N VAL A 416 27.91 1.11 12.14
CA VAL A 416 29.26 1.26 11.55
C VAL A 416 29.87 -0.11 11.26
N ASP A 417 29.63 -1.08 12.16
CA ASP A 417 30.11 -2.45 12.02
C ASP A 417 29.03 -3.35 11.43
N ASN A 418 29.38 -4.05 10.35
CA ASN A 418 28.48 -4.94 9.63
C ASN A 418 29.12 -6.33 9.50
N PRO A 419 28.41 -7.43 9.86
CA PRO A 419 28.98 -8.80 9.83
C PRO A 419 29.13 -9.36 8.41
N SER A 420 28.81 -8.63 7.37
CA SER A 420 28.89 -9.10 5.96
C SER A 420 30.31 -9.41 5.51
N ASN A 421 31.33 -8.86 6.17
CA ASN A 421 32.71 -9.20 5.94
C ASN A 421 32.96 -10.71 6.23
N MET A 422 32.38 -11.28 7.29
CA MET A 422 32.46 -12.71 7.59
C MET A 422 31.79 -13.55 6.51
N ILE A 423 30.61 -13.12 6.03
CA ILE A 423 29.91 -13.83 4.95
C ILE A 423 30.76 -13.82 3.67
N GLN A 424 31.36 -12.68 3.32
CA GLN A 424 32.18 -12.56 2.11
C GLN A 424 33.50 -13.37 2.26
N ALA A 425 34.09 -13.37 3.44
CA ALA A 425 35.27 -14.22 3.73
C ALA A 425 34.94 -15.72 3.57
N GLN A 426 33.79 -16.17 4.12
CA GLN A 426 33.35 -17.56 3.95
C GLN A 426 33.12 -17.90 2.46
N ARG A 427 32.52 -17.01 1.71
CA ARG A 427 32.29 -17.21 0.27
C ARG A 427 33.62 -17.30 -0.50
N ASP A 428 34.60 -16.49 -0.16
CA ASP A 428 35.92 -16.57 -0.77
C ASP A 428 36.63 -17.86 -0.36
N TYR A 429 36.57 -18.26 0.91
CA TYR A 429 37.17 -19.49 1.41
C TYR A 429 36.67 -20.74 0.67
N PHE A 430 35.35 -20.93 0.57
CA PHE A 430 34.81 -22.15 -0.04
C PHE A 430 34.64 -22.07 -1.57
N GLY A 431 34.56 -20.88 -2.14
CA GLY A 431 34.18 -20.71 -3.57
C GLY A 431 35.03 -19.72 -4.35
N ARG A 432 36.08 -19.14 -3.75
CA ARG A 432 36.95 -18.11 -4.37
C ARG A 432 36.16 -16.95 -4.98
N HIS A 433 35.11 -16.48 -4.25
CA HIS A 433 34.21 -15.41 -4.69
C HIS A 433 34.80 -14.01 -4.53
N LYS A 434 36.06 -13.91 -4.21
CA LYS A 434 36.84 -12.69 -4.01
C LYS A 434 36.32 -11.81 -2.85
N VAL A 435 37.23 -11.02 -2.32
CA VAL A 435 36.97 -9.98 -1.32
C VAL A 435 37.56 -8.67 -1.76
N GLN A 436 37.01 -7.55 -1.28
CA GLN A 436 37.67 -6.27 -1.31
C GLN A 436 38.19 -5.95 0.08
N LEU A 437 39.47 -5.55 0.17
CA LEU A 437 40.05 -5.08 1.42
C LEU A 437 39.64 -3.63 1.66
N ILE A 438 39.60 -3.21 2.94
CA ILE A 438 39.14 -1.86 3.34
C ILE A 438 39.84 -0.75 2.57
N ASP A 439 41.15 -0.89 2.33
CA ASP A 439 41.98 0.12 1.68
C ASP A 439 42.21 -0.15 0.18
N SER A 440 41.41 -1.01 -0.44
CA SER A 440 41.55 -1.39 -1.86
C SER A 440 40.22 -1.54 -2.56
N SER A 441 40.12 -1.02 -3.77
CA SER A 441 38.98 -1.23 -4.66
C SER A 441 39.10 -2.51 -5.53
N ASN A 442 40.21 -3.24 -5.41
CA ASN A 442 40.47 -4.43 -6.22
C ASN A 442 39.83 -5.66 -5.58
N ASP A 443 39.17 -6.47 -6.39
CA ASP A 443 38.69 -7.79 -6.03
C ASP A 443 39.83 -8.81 -6.04
N ILE A 444 40.11 -9.41 -4.91
CA ILE A 444 41.20 -10.40 -4.75
C ILE A 444 40.67 -11.68 -4.09
N ASN A 445 41.31 -12.81 -4.36
CA ASN A 445 41.14 -14.01 -3.57
C ASN A 445 42.21 -14.02 -2.46
N ILE A 446 41.81 -14.37 -1.25
CA ILE A 446 42.73 -14.57 -0.14
C ILE A 446 43.29 -16.00 -0.20
N ASP A 447 44.56 -16.15 0.11
CA ASP A 447 45.15 -17.43 0.43
C ASP A 447 44.83 -17.73 1.91
N TRP A 448 43.97 -18.70 2.13
CA TRP A 448 43.47 -19.04 3.45
C TRP A 448 44.27 -20.17 4.13
N ASP A 449 45.28 -20.72 3.43
CA ASP A 449 46.13 -21.81 3.95
C ASP A 449 47.27 -21.28 4.85
#